data_b7421aa4578251c8bbbf158db1c5fc52
#
_entry.id   b7421aa4578251c8bbbf158db1c5fc52
#
_cell.length_a   1.000
_cell.length_b   1.000
_cell.length_c   1.000
_cell.angle_alpha   90.00
_cell.angle_beta   90.00
_cell.angle_gamma   90.00
#
_symmetry.space_group_name_H-M   'P 1'
#
loop_
_entity.id
_entity.type
_entity.pdbx_description
1 polymer ?
#
loop_
_entity_poly.entity_id
_entity_poly.type
_entity_poly.pdbx_seq_one_letter_code
_entity_poly.pdbx_strand_id
1 'polypeptide(L)'
;MSGTYPASPVFASIGFKSQHYNLSSESVSGRTQVRNIGGQRFEFSAQYSKLSRAEFAPVMAFVMAQRGMAETFSIVLPEISAKTGTASGTARANGAAVLGATSVNVDGFSGVLKAGDMVKFSNHTKVYMITADLSGAGALANNDVQAYSLASASLLDYEVDFIEAV
;
A
#
# COMPACT_ATOMS: atom_id res chain seq x y z
N MET A 1 -2.47 -8.73 -15.85
CA MET A 1 -1.57 -7.56 -15.71
C MET A 1 -0.87 -7.34 -17.03
N SER A 2 -0.98 -6.16 -17.60
CA SER A 2 -0.42 -5.86 -18.92
C SER A 2 0.98 -5.25 -18.88
N GLY A 3 1.71 -5.36 -17.77
CA GLY A 3 3.10 -4.96 -17.66
C GLY A 3 3.42 -4.07 -16.46
N THR A 4 4.65 -3.58 -16.45
CA THR A 4 5.17 -2.66 -15.46
C THR A 4 5.32 -1.27 -16.07
N TYR A 5 4.91 -0.25 -15.35
CA TYR A 5 5.06 1.15 -15.78
C TYR A 5 6.54 1.49 -16.00
N PRO A 6 6.90 2.22 -17.07
CA PRO A 6 8.29 2.59 -17.33
C PRO A 6 8.92 3.34 -16.16
N ALA A 7 10.11 2.91 -15.74
CA ALA A 7 10.85 3.56 -14.67
C ALA A 7 11.50 4.90 -15.10
N SER A 8 11.60 5.14 -16.39
CA SER A 8 12.12 6.36 -16.99
C SER A 8 11.07 6.96 -17.95
N PRO A 9 10.90 8.28 -17.98
CA PRO A 9 11.56 9.33 -17.18
C PRO A 9 11.07 9.36 -15.72
N VAL A 10 11.89 9.95 -14.84
CA VAL A 10 11.59 10.08 -13.41
C VAL A 10 10.50 11.12 -13.19
N PHE A 11 9.63 10.88 -12.23
CA PHE A 11 8.60 11.84 -11.83
C PHE A 11 9.21 13.09 -11.20
N ALA A 12 8.68 14.26 -11.53
CA ALA A 12 9.07 15.52 -10.92
C ALA A 12 8.38 15.72 -9.56
N SER A 13 7.14 15.22 -9.43
CA SER A 13 6.43 15.21 -8.17
C SER A 13 5.43 14.06 -8.14
N ILE A 14 5.20 13.53 -6.94
CA ILE A 14 4.24 12.47 -6.69
C ILE A 14 3.30 12.94 -5.58
N GLY A 15 2.01 13.03 -5.88
CA GLY A 15 0.97 13.20 -4.88
C GLY A 15 0.41 11.84 -4.50
N PHE A 16 0.33 11.54 -3.22
CA PHE A 16 -0.20 10.28 -2.70
C PHE A 16 -1.33 10.55 -1.71
N LYS A 17 -2.44 9.87 -1.87
CA LYS A 17 -3.64 10.06 -1.08
C LYS A 17 -4.25 8.73 -0.68
N SER A 18 -4.61 8.61 0.59
CA SER A 18 -5.43 7.51 1.09
C SER A 18 -6.89 7.91 1.08
N GLN A 19 -7.74 7.12 0.47
CA GLN A 19 -9.16 7.37 0.35
C GLN A 19 -9.95 6.32 1.13
N HIS A 20 -10.72 6.80 2.10
CA HIS A 20 -11.59 5.98 2.94
C HIS A 20 -13.05 6.27 2.62
N TYR A 21 -13.83 5.22 2.52
CA TYR A 21 -15.27 5.35 2.30
C TYR A 21 -16.00 5.34 3.64
N ASN A 22 -16.43 6.54 4.07
CA ASN A 22 -17.21 6.73 5.28
C ASN A 22 -18.61 7.19 4.92
N LEU A 23 -19.60 6.62 5.58
CA LEU A 23 -20.97 7.12 5.55
C LEU A 23 -21.17 8.02 6.75
N SER A 24 -21.50 9.29 6.52
CA SER A 24 -21.83 10.26 7.57
C SER A 24 -23.33 10.58 7.50
N SER A 25 -23.97 10.65 8.65
CA SER A 25 -25.35 11.09 8.81
C SER A 25 -25.42 12.10 9.94
N GLU A 26 -26.10 13.20 9.70
CA GLU A 26 -26.34 14.25 10.70
C GLU A 26 -27.81 14.25 11.08
N SER A 27 -28.07 14.22 12.39
CA SER A 27 -29.43 14.32 12.94
C SER A 27 -29.86 15.79 13.01
N VAL A 28 -31.18 16.04 13.11
CA VAL A 28 -31.76 17.38 13.27
C VAL A 28 -31.20 18.12 14.48
N SER A 29 -30.71 17.39 15.48
CA SER A 29 -30.06 17.95 16.70
C SER A 29 -28.57 18.30 16.48
N GLY A 30 -28.03 18.22 15.25
CA GLY A 30 -26.63 18.50 14.93
C GLY A 30 -25.66 17.38 15.33
N ARG A 31 -26.16 16.21 15.71
CA ARG A 31 -25.30 15.07 16.08
C ARG A 31 -24.89 14.32 14.84
N THR A 32 -23.60 14.29 14.57
CA THR A 32 -23.03 13.54 13.45
C THR A 32 -22.69 12.11 13.87
N GLN A 33 -23.13 11.14 13.07
CA GLN A 33 -22.73 9.74 13.17
C GLN A 33 -21.91 9.38 11.94
N VAL A 34 -20.77 8.73 12.14
CA VAL A 34 -19.90 8.28 11.06
C VAL A 34 -19.74 6.76 11.14
N ARG A 35 -19.99 6.09 10.04
CA ARG A 35 -19.75 4.66 9.88
C ARG A 35 -18.69 4.45 8.80
N ASN A 36 -17.62 3.78 9.15
CA ASN A 36 -16.65 3.32 8.17
C ASN A 36 -17.22 2.10 7.43
N ILE A 37 -17.32 2.20 6.11
CA ILE A 37 -17.82 1.10 5.24
C ILE A 37 -16.67 0.19 4.83
N GLY A 38 -15.41 0.66 4.98
CA GLY A 38 -14.21 -0.02 4.51
C GLY A 38 -13.89 0.26 3.05
N GLY A 39 -12.99 -0.55 2.47
CA GLY A 39 -12.60 -0.38 1.06
C GLY A 39 -11.62 0.77 0.84
N GLN A 40 -10.70 0.98 1.79
CA GLN A 40 -9.60 1.93 1.60
C GLN A 40 -8.88 1.69 0.28
N ARG A 41 -8.59 2.77 -0.44
CA ARG A 41 -7.80 2.78 -1.67
C ARG A 41 -6.72 3.83 -1.59
N PHE A 42 -5.59 3.52 -2.21
CA PHE A 42 -4.56 4.51 -2.47
C PHE A 42 -4.78 5.09 -3.86
N GLU A 43 -4.73 6.39 -3.94
CA GLU A 43 -4.78 7.16 -5.16
C GLU A 43 -3.47 7.95 -5.28
N PHE A 44 -2.87 7.94 -6.45
CA PHE A 44 -1.67 8.71 -6.69
C PHE A 44 -1.83 9.58 -7.93
N SER A 45 -1.14 10.70 -7.93
CA SER A 45 -0.98 11.58 -9.06
C SER A 45 0.50 11.83 -9.28
N ALA A 46 0.98 11.67 -10.49
CA ALA A 46 2.37 11.88 -10.83
C ALA A 46 2.49 12.96 -11.90
N GLN A 47 3.48 13.83 -11.74
CA GLN A 47 3.77 14.88 -12.69
C GLN A 47 5.19 14.73 -13.20
N TYR A 48 5.38 15.00 -14.47
CA TYR A 48 6.68 15.06 -15.10
C TYR A 48 7.12 16.51 -15.23
N SER A 49 8.42 16.74 -15.21
CA SER A 49 9.01 17.97 -15.68
C SER A 49 8.83 18.09 -17.21
N LYS A 50 9.28 19.19 -17.79
CA LYS A 50 9.26 19.34 -19.24
C LYS A 50 10.11 18.26 -19.91
N LEU A 51 9.49 17.38 -20.67
CA LEU A 51 10.09 16.27 -21.38
C LEU A 51 10.15 16.57 -22.90
N SER A 52 11.15 16.03 -23.54
CA SER A 52 11.18 15.93 -25.01
C SER A 52 10.20 14.85 -25.48
N ARG A 53 9.82 14.89 -26.75
CA ARG A 53 8.97 13.86 -27.37
C ARG A 53 9.57 12.46 -27.25
N ALA A 54 10.89 12.35 -27.39
CA ALA A 54 11.59 11.08 -27.35
C ALA A 54 11.52 10.43 -25.94
N GLU A 55 11.62 11.25 -24.89
CA GLU A 55 11.55 10.80 -23.50
C GLU A 55 10.11 10.41 -23.10
N PHE A 56 9.12 11.13 -23.61
CA PHE A 56 7.72 10.86 -23.27
C PHE A 56 7.07 9.74 -24.10
N ALA A 57 7.60 9.44 -25.29
CA ALA A 57 7.02 8.46 -26.19
C ALA A 57 6.82 7.05 -25.57
N PRO A 58 7.77 6.47 -24.78
CA PRO A 58 7.57 5.19 -24.13
C PRO A 58 6.41 5.19 -23.11
N VAL A 59 6.27 6.28 -22.35
CA VAL A 59 5.20 6.45 -21.37
C VAL A 59 3.85 6.52 -22.09
N MET A 60 3.74 7.31 -23.14
CA MET A 60 2.52 7.43 -23.92
C MET A 60 2.14 6.08 -24.56
N ALA A 61 3.11 5.37 -25.13
CA ALA A 61 2.86 4.06 -25.73
C ALA A 61 2.34 3.05 -24.67
N PHE A 62 2.93 3.06 -23.49
CA PHE A 62 2.48 2.22 -22.38
C PHE A 62 1.03 2.55 -21.98
N VAL A 63 0.71 3.84 -21.76
CA VAL A 63 -0.64 4.28 -21.37
C VAL A 63 -1.67 3.89 -22.43
N MET A 64 -1.36 4.08 -23.71
CA MET A 64 -2.25 3.68 -24.80
C MET A 64 -2.47 2.16 -24.86
N ALA A 65 -1.45 1.36 -24.52
CA ALA A 65 -1.56 -0.09 -24.46
C ALA A 65 -2.51 -0.58 -23.37
N GLN A 66 -2.73 0.20 -22.29
CA GLN A 66 -3.65 -0.14 -21.20
C GLN A 66 -5.13 -0.02 -21.59
N ARG A 67 -5.46 0.59 -22.70
CA ARG A 67 -6.84 0.79 -23.17
C ARG A 67 -7.74 1.45 -22.12
N GLY A 68 -7.22 2.50 -21.47
CA GLY A 68 -7.90 3.17 -20.38
C GLY A 68 -7.89 2.34 -19.09
N MET A 69 -9.06 2.03 -18.54
CA MET A 69 -9.21 1.26 -17.27
C MET A 69 -9.41 -0.25 -17.50
N ALA A 70 -9.18 -0.74 -18.72
CA ALA A 70 -9.44 -2.15 -19.04
C ALA A 70 -8.38 -3.10 -18.47
N GLU A 71 -7.15 -2.62 -18.32
CA GLU A 71 -6.03 -3.44 -17.86
C GLU A 71 -5.42 -2.89 -16.57
N THR A 72 -4.86 -3.78 -15.76
CA THR A 72 -4.12 -3.43 -14.56
C THR A 72 -2.62 -3.55 -14.80
N PHE A 73 -1.83 -2.67 -14.23
CA PHE A 73 -0.37 -2.67 -14.36
C PHE A 73 0.30 -2.46 -13.00
N SER A 74 1.57 -2.82 -12.91
CA SER A 74 2.40 -2.54 -11.75
C SER A 74 3.13 -1.22 -11.93
N ILE A 75 3.27 -0.46 -10.85
CA ILE A 75 4.06 0.76 -10.81
C ILE A 75 4.85 0.83 -9.52
N VAL A 76 6.07 1.32 -9.58
CA VAL A 76 6.90 1.65 -8.44
C VAL A 76 6.91 3.17 -8.27
N LEU A 77 6.58 3.65 -7.08
CA LEU A 77 6.59 5.07 -6.73
C LEU A 77 7.86 5.35 -5.91
N PRO A 78 8.93 5.92 -6.49
CA PRO A 78 10.26 5.91 -5.89
C PRO A 78 10.36 6.42 -4.46
N GLU A 79 9.64 7.49 -4.12
CA GLU A 79 9.69 8.08 -2.78
C GLU A 79 8.78 7.38 -1.76
N ILE A 80 7.70 6.75 -2.24
CA ILE A 80 6.68 6.15 -1.38
C ILE A 80 6.98 4.68 -1.11
N SER A 81 7.53 3.98 -2.10
CA SER A 81 7.88 2.56 -1.98
C SER A 81 9.22 2.31 -1.30
N ALA A 82 10.06 3.34 -1.16
CA ALA A 82 11.31 3.21 -0.41
C ALA A 82 11.02 3.14 1.09
N LYS A 83 11.52 2.10 1.76
CA LYS A 83 11.44 2.03 3.22
C LYS A 83 12.31 3.13 3.86
N THR A 84 11.81 3.74 4.92
CA THR A 84 12.54 4.73 5.73
C THR A 84 13.23 4.07 6.94
N GLY A 85 12.77 2.89 7.32
CA GLY A 85 13.33 2.10 8.39
C GLY A 85 14.59 1.30 7.98
N THR A 86 15.26 0.73 8.98
CA THR A 86 16.45 -0.11 8.81
C THR A 86 16.12 -1.61 8.74
N ALA A 87 14.85 -1.95 8.67
CA ALA A 87 14.41 -3.34 8.68
C ALA A 87 15.04 -4.15 7.54
N SER A 88 15.52 -5.34 7.85
CA SER A 88 16.14 -6.28 6.91
C SER A 88 15.83 -7.72 7.30
N GLY A 89 15.91 -8.63 6.35
CA GLY A 89 15.55 -10.03 6.53
C GLY A 89 14.15 -10.33 6.01
N THR A 90 13.70 -11.55 6.26
CA THR A 90 12.37 -12.01 5.83
C THR A 90 11.40 -11.93 7.01
N ALA A 91 10.54 -10.94 7.03
CA ALA A 91 9.50 -10.86 8.03
C ALA A 91 8.38 -11.88 7.75
N ARG A 92 7.87 -12.49 8.82
CA ARG A 92 6.77 -13.45 8.73
C ARG A 92 5.69 -13.09 9.73
N ALA A 93 4.43 -13.37 9.36
CA ALA A 93 3.34 -13.28 10.31
C ALA A 93 3.50 -14.39 11.37
N ASN A 94 3.57 -14.00 12.63
CA ASN A 94 3.69 -14.91 13.77
C ASN A 94 2.31 -15.11 14.41
N GLY A 95 1.63 -16.14 13.97
CA GLY A 95 0.31 -16.51 14.45
C GLY A 95 -0.85 -16.10 13.52
N ALA A 96 -2.02 -16.59 13.87
CA ALA A 96 -3.24 -16.30 13.11
C ALA A 96 -3.77 -14.89 13.42
N ALA A 97 -4.14 -14.15 12.39
CA ALA A 97 -4.89 -12.92 12.54
C ALA A 97 -6.37 -13.16 12.22
N VAL A 98 -7.25 -12.67 13.09
CA VAL A 98 -8.70 -12.76 12.88
C VAL A 98 -9.18 -11.70 11.89
N LEU A 99 -10.32 -11.96 11.27
CA LEU A 99 -10.97 -10.95 10.42
C LEU A 99 -11.23 -9.66 11.21
N GLY A 100 -10.81 -8.53 10.65
CA GLY A 100 -10.93 -7.22 11.31
C GLY A 100 -9.83 -6.91 12.33
N ALA A 101 -8.78 -7.72 12.44
CA ALA A 101 -7.64 -7.41 13.29
C ALA A 101 -7.00 -6.08 12.86
N THR A 102 -6.69 -5.23 13.84
CA THR A 102 -6.00 -3.96 13.64
C THR A 102 -4.48 -4.07 13.81
N SER A 103 -4.00 -5.25 14.21
CA SER A 103 -2.58 -5.53 14.36
C SER A 103 -2.29 -6.98 14.00
N VAL A 104 -1.10 -7.21 13.47
CA VAL A 104 -0.58 -8.54 13.13
C VAL A 104 0.79 -8.69 13.76
N ASN A 105 1.01 -9.76 14.51
CA ASN A 105 2.33 -10.06 15.06
C ASN A 105 3.25 -10.53 13.93
N VAL A 106 4.46 -9.99 13.90
CA VAL A 106 5.48 -10.36 12.91
C VAL A 106 6.81 -10.63 13.61
N ASP A 107 7.60 -11.53 13.05
CA ASP A 107 8.95 -11.83 13.47
C ASP A 107 9.85 -12.12 12.25
N GLY A 108 11.09 -12.58 12.50
CA GLY A 108 12.02 -13.01 11.46
C GLY A 108 12.79 -11.87 10.78
N PHE A 109 12.63 -10.62 11.21
CA PHE A 109 13.40 -9.50 10.70
C PHE A 109 14.27 -8.85 11.78
N SER A 110 15.25 -8.07 11.36
CA SER A 110 16.10 -7.24 12.23
C SER A 110 15.98 -5.77 11.85
N GLY A 111 16.31 -4.87 12.78
CA GLY A 111 16.20 -3.44 12.54
C GLY A 111 14.83 -2.87 12.92
N VAL A 112 14.45 -1.77 12.31
CA VAL A 112 13.24 -1.00 12.63
C VAL A 112 12.42 -0.77 11.37
N LEU A 113 11.13 -1.07 11.44
CA LEU A 113 10.12 -0.58 10.49
C LEU A 113 9.58 0.73 11.01
N LYS A 114 9.52 1.73 10.16
CA LYS A 114 9.03 3.07 10.51
C LYS A 114 7.57 3.27 10.12
N ALA A 115 6.88 4.09 10.90
CA ALA A 115 5.57 4.59 10.50
C ALA A 115 5.66 5.27 9.12
N GLY A 116 4.77 4.89 8.22
CA GLY A 116 4.79 5.33 6.82
C GLY A 116 5.40 4.31 5.86
N ASP A 117 6.17 3.33 6.34
CA ASP A 117 6.68 2.25 5.48
C ASP A 117 5.51 1.40 4.95
N MET A 118 5.65 0.93 3.71
CA MET A 118 4.66 0.09 3.05
C MET A 118 5.02 -1.38 3.19
N VAL A 119 4.01 -2.20 3.45
CA VAL A 119 4.15 -3.66 3.55
C VAL A 119 3.08 -4.37 2.74
N LYS A 120 3.40 -5.55 2.27
CA LYS A 120 2.49 -6.43 1.56
C LYS A 120 2.64 -7.86 2.07
N PHE A 121 1.53 -8.55 2.23
CA PHE A 121 1.54 -9.97 2.55
C PHE A 121 1.54 -10.80 1.26
N SER A 122 2.29 -11.91 1.24
CA SER A 122 2.43 -12.77 0.06
C SER A 122 1.12 -13.43 -0.40
N ASN A 123 0.14 -13.58 0.51
CA ASN A 123 -1.13 -14.24 0.23
C ASN A 123 -2.15 -13.36 -0.53
N HIS A 124 -1.90 -12.07 -0.70
CA HIS A 124 -2.78 -11.16 -1.43
C HIS A 124 -2.05 -9.95 -2.01
N THR A 125 -2.74 -9.18 -2.85
CA THR A 125 -2.15 -8.04 -3.57
C THR A 125 -2.31 -6.69 -2.87
N LYS A 126 -3.03 -6.63 -1.74
CA LYS A 126 -3.25 -5.38 -1.02
C LYS A 126 -1.96 -4.93 -0.33
N VAL A 127 -1.68 -3.64 -0.42
CA VAL A 127 -0.58 -2.96 0.25
C VAL A 127 -1.12 -2.24 1.49
N TYR A 128 -0.36 -2.26 2.56
CA TYR A 128 -0.69 -1.63 3.83
C TYR A 128 0.40 -0.62 4.20
N MET A 129 0.03 0.41 4.93
CA MET A 129 0.96 1.38 5.51
C MET A 129 1.10 1.12 7.01
N ILE A 130 2.32 1.10 7.50
CA ILE A 130 2.60 0.97 8.94
C ILE A 130 2.28 2.27 9.64
N THR A 131 1.54 2.20 10.73
CA THR A 131 1.08 3.39 11.48
C THR A 131 1.90 3.67 12.74
N ALA A 132 2.73 2.72 13.18
CA ALA A 132 3.59 2.89 14.34
C ALA A 132 4.94 2.19 14.12
N ASP A 133 6.01 2.76 14.66
CA ASP A 133 7.35 2.18 14.61
C ASP A 133 7.37 0.80 15.27
N LEU A 134 8.06 -0.15 14.65
CA LEU A 134 8.26 -1.50 15.16
C LEU A 134 9.72 -1.91 15.06
N SER A 135 10.30 -2.35 16.17
CA SER A 135 11.69 -2.82 16.22
C SER A 135 11.76 -4.33 16.49
N GLY A 136 12.48 -5.05 15.65
CA GLY A 136 12.69 -6.51 15.78
C GLY A 136 11.40 -7.30 15.58
N ALA A 137 11.02 -8.15 16.55
CA ALA A 137 9.75 -8.87 16.56
C ALA A 137 8.71 -8.10 17.37
N GLY A 138 7.46 -8.14 16.96
CA GLY A 138 6.36 -7.47 17.68
C GLY A 138 5.07 -7.41 16.88
N ALA A 139 4.17 -6.51 17.28
CA ALA A 139 2.91 -6.32 16.59
C ALA A 139 2.99 -5.15 15.62
N LEU A 140 2.79 -5.39 14.33
CA LEU A 140 2.51 -4.36 13.34
C LEU A 140 1.13 -3.78 13.64
N ALA A 141 1.12 -2.55 14.16
CA ALA A 141 -0.12 -1.81 14.33
C ALA A 141 -0.47 -1.12 13.00
N ASN A 142 -1.64 -1.40 12.50
CA ASN A 142 -2.20 -0.73 11.35
C ASN A 142 -3.68 -0.44 11.61
N ASN A 143 -4.05 0.81 11.79
CA ASN A 143 -5.44 1.21 11.95
C ASN A 143 -6.29 0.95 10.69
N ASP A 144 -5.62 0.67 9.58
CA ASP A 144 -6.23 0.37 8.28
C ASP A 144 -6.20 -1.12 7.89
N VAL A 145 -5.75 -2.01 8.76
CA VAL A 145 -6.01 -3.45 8.59
C VAL A 145 -7.50 -3.73 8.84
N GLN A 146 -8.33 -2.99 8.18
CA GLN A 146 -9.64 -3.52 7.87
C GLN A 146 -9.43 -4.53 6.75
N ALA A 147 -9.08 -5.75 7.16
CA ALA A 147 -9.01 -6.89 6.29
C ALA A 147 -10.39 -7.16 5.69
N TYR A 148 -10.75 -6.40 4.68
CA TYR A 148 -11.79 -6.81 3.77
C TYR A 148 -11.24 -8.00 2.99
N SER A 149 -11.71 -9.16 3.35
CA SER A 149 -11.47 -10.47 2.76
C SER A 149 -10.27 -11.28 3.24
N LEU A 150 -9.96 -11.31 4.50
CA LEU A 150 -9.47 -12.56 5.08
C LEU A 150 -10.68 -13.44 5.43
N ALA A 151 -11.60 -13.58 4.50
CA ALA A 151 -12.61 -14.62 4.58
C ALA A 151 -11.86 -15.96 4.57
N SER A 152 -11.75 -16.58 5.74
CA SER A 152 -11.33 -17.97 5.97
C SER A 152 -9.86 -18.35 5.80
N ALA A 153 -8.91 -17.46 5.73
CA ALA A 153 -7.50 -17.85 5.81
C ALA A 153 -6.92 -17.46 7.17
N SER A 154 -6.61 -18.43 7.99
CA SER A 154 -5.69 -18.25 9.11
C SER A 154 -4.35 -17.77 8.51
N LEU A 155 -3.87 -16.61 8.89
CA LEU A 155 -2.52 -16.13 8.57
C LEU A 155 -1.53 -16.93 9.43
N LEU A 156 -1.32 -18.18 9.08
CA LEU A 156 -0.28 -19.00 9.65
C LEU A 156 0.90 -18.96 8.70
N ASP A 157 2.03 -18.45 9.14
CA ASP A 157 3.32 -18.51 8.44
C ASP A 157 3.39 -17.83 7.06
N TYR A 158 2.73 -16.69 6.84
CA TYR A 158 2.89 -15.93 5.61
C TYR A 158 4.07 -14.97 5.69
N GLU A 159 4.85 -14.97 4.62
CA GLU A 159 5.95 -14.03 4.42
C GLU A 159 5.40 -12.61 4.23
N VAL A 160 5.99 -11.65 4.92
CA VAL A 160 5.70 -10.22 4.79
C VAL A 160 6.79 -9.61 3.92
N ASP A 161 6.44 -9.22 2.71
CA ASP A 161 7.36 -8.54 1.81
C ASP A 161 7.46 -7.07 2.19
N PHE A 162 8.66 -6.61 2.46
CA PHE A 162 8.94 -5.18 2.47
C PHE A 162 8.99 -4.69 1.04
N ILE A 163 8.20 -3.68 0.73
CA ILE A 163 8.25 -3.08 -0.60
C ILE A 163 9.52 -2.24 -0.64
N GLU A 164 10.54 -2.79 -1.27
CA GLU A 164 11.74 -2.04 -1.62
C GLU A 164 11.57 -1.48 -3.04
N ALA A 165 12.04 -0.27 -3.25
CA ALA A 165 12.22 0.25 -4.59
C ALA A 165 13.33 -0.58 -5.26
N VAL A 166 13.00 -1.28 -6.34
CA VAL A 166 13.94 -1.98 -7.20
C VAL A 166 14.59 -0.99 -8.15
#